data_98c261f35e61f6040a8e4442c8f3e4c7
#
_entry.id   98c261f35e61f6040a8e4442c8f3e4c7
#
_cell.length_a   1.000
_cell.length_b   1.000
_cell.length_c   1.000
_cell.angle_alpha   90.00
_cell.angle_beta   90.00
_cell.angle_gamma   90.00
#
_symmetry.space_group_name_H-M   'P 1'
#
loop_
_entity.id
_entity.type
_entity.pdbx_description
1 polymer ?
#
loop_
_entity_poly.entity_id
_entity_poly.type
_entity_poly.pdbx_seq_one_letter_code
_entity_poly.pdbx_strand_id
1 'polypeptide(L)'
;MGVETDAPVINAETEALNFTNEGGVEGTIRLLKNICGMWLLERCRLNWGDTSYPELISEADACEPFRSLINPDDDCFANPADMEKAIAEYCRATGQAVPEKRGQVVRCIFESLALRYRQVLENLRSLSPRPIDTLHVIGGGSRNDLLNQFTANAIGIPVIAGPSEATAIGNVMIQAMAAGEATDVAGMRQLINRSIPLKTYQPQDT
;
A
#
# COMPACT_ATOMS: atom_id res chain seq x y z
N MET A 1 4.50 -0.27 4.83
CA MET A 1 3.43 -0.76 5.73
C MET A 1 4.02 -0.93 7.12
N GLY A 2 3.29 -0.57 8.18
CA GLY A 2 3.81 -0.65 9.54
C GLY A 2 2.73 -0.56 10.60
N VAL A 3 3.15 -0.75 11.85
CA VAL A 3 2.32 -0.66 13.05
C VAL A 3 3.01 0.23 14.09
N GLU A 4 2.21 0.93 14.90
CA GLU A 4 2.70 1.72 16.01
C GLU A 4 2.90 0.82 17.24
N THR A 5 4.07 0.95 17.89
CA THR A 5 4.45 0.21 19.10
C THR A 5 4.96 1.18 20.17
N ASP A 6 4.93 0.74 21.44
CA ASP A 6 5.39 1.55 22.57
C ASP A 6 6.92 1.54 22.72
N ALA A 7 7.59 0.56 22.12
CA ALA A 7 9.04 0.40 22.14
C ALA A 7 9.54 -0.22 20.82
N PRO A 8 10.83 -0.03 20.48
CA PRO A 8 11.42 -0.66 19.30
C PRO A 8 11.35 -2.19 19.37
N VAL A 9 11.01 -2.83 18.27
CA VAL A 9 11.08 -4.29 18.11
C VAL A 9 12.36 -4.62 17.35
N ILE A 10 13.35 -5.14 18.05
CA ILE A 10 14.68 -5.45 17.49
C ILE A 10 15.04 -6.88 17.85
N ASN A 11 15.04 -7.75 16.86
CA ASN A 11 15.41 -9.16 17.00
C ASN A 11 15.85 -9.71 15.62
N ALA A 12 16.34 -10.96 15.60
CA ALA A 12 16.82 -11.60 14.38
C ALA A 12 15.72 -11.73 13.30
N GLU A 13 14.44 -11.82 13.67
CA GLU A 13 13.33 -11.93 12.75
C GLU A 13 13.04 -10.57 12.06
N THR A 14 13.05 -9.45 12.82
CA THR A 14 12.88 -8.11 12.24
C THR A 14 14.02 -7.77 11.27
N GLU A 15 15.25 -8.18 11.59
CA GLU A 15 16.41 -8.02 10.71
C GLU A 15 16.24 -8.87 9.43
N ALA A 16 15.96 -10.15 9.55
CA ALA A 16 15.80 -11.08 8.44
C ALA A 16 14.67 -10.67 7.49
N LEU A 17 13.57 -10.13 8.03
CA LEU A 17 12.42 -9.64 7.29
C LEU A 17 12.58 -8.19 6.82
N ASN A 18 13.69 -7.54 7.14
CA ASN A 18 14.00 -6.14 6.78
C ASN A 18 12.93 -5.16 7.25
N PHE A 19 12.56 -5.24 8.54
CA PHE A 19 11.74 -4.23 9.21
C PHE A 19 12.62 -3.21 9.91
N THR A 20 12.18 -1.96 9.90
CA THR A 20 12.84 -0.83 10.56
C THR A 20 11.98 -0.23 11.66
N ASN A 21 12.62 0.44 12.61
CA ASN A 21 11.95 1.18 13.68
C ASN A 21 12.18 2.67 13.45
N GLU A 22 11.12 3.45 13.35
CA GLU A 22 11.17 4.91 13.20
C GLU A 22 10.46 5.60 14.36
N GLY A 23 10.95 6.78 14.77
CA GLY A 23 10.30 7.58 15.79
C GLY A 23 8.92 8.06 15.36
N GLY A 24 7.94 7.90 16.23
CA GLY A 24 6.58 8.42 16.11
C GLY A 24 6.34 9.63 16.98
N VAL A 25 5.09 10.10 17.03
CA VAL A 25 4.63 11.20 17.89
C VAL A 25 4.52 10.70 19.33
N GLU A 26 4.77 11.59 20.31
CA GLU A 26 4.69 11.27 21.75
C GLU A 26 5.59 10.09 22.19
N GLY A 27 6.72 9.90 21.50
CA GLY A 27 7.68 8.86 21.85
C GLY A 27 7.30 7.45 21.41
N THR A 28 6.24 7.29 20.61
CA THR A 28 5.90 6.02 20.00
C THR A 28 6.93 5.60 18.94
N ILE A 29 6.93 4.35 18.57
CA ILE A 29 7.77 3.79 17.51
C ILE A 29 6.87 3.26 16.39
N ARG A 30 7.29 3.45 15.16
CA ARG A 30 6.69 2.80 13.98
C ARG A 30 7.59 1.65 13.54
N LEU A 31 7.17 0.42 13.81
CA LEU A 31 7.76 -0.76 13.20
C LEU A 31 7.21 -0.87 11.78
N LEU A 32 8.06 -0.76 10.76
CA LEU A 32 7.60 -0.73 9.37
C LEU A 32 8.56 -1.43 8.41
N LYS A 33 8.02 -1.78 7.25
CA LYS A 33 8.76 -2.26 6.09
C LYS A 33 8.39 -1.42 4.87
N ASN A 34 9.40 -1.01 4.11
CA ASN A 34 9.19 -0.44 2.80
C ASN A 34 8.76 -1.54 1.81
N ILE A 35 7.77 -1.25 0.99
CA ILE A 35 7.23 -2.15 -0.03
C ILE A 35 7.18 -1.37 -1.33
N CYS A 36 7.48 -2.03 -2.45
CA CYS A 36 7.21 -1.43 -3.75
C CYS A 36 5.72 -1.05 -3.85
N GLY A 37 5.44 0.13 -4.35
CA GLY A 37 4.09 0.65 -4.47
C GLY A 37 3.73 0.89 -5.94
N MET A 38 3.07 2.02 -6.18
CA MET A 38 2.61 2.44 -7.53
C MET A 38 3.76 2.78 -8.49
N TRP A 39 5.02 2.69 -8.06
CA TRP A 39 6.21 2.89 -8.90
C TRP A 39 6.17 2.07 -10.19
N LEU A 40 5.77 0.80 -10.11
CA LEU A 40 5.65 -0.07 -11.27
C LEU A 40 4.68 0.52 -12.31
N LEU A 41 3.51 0.97 -11.86
CA LEU A 41 2.52 1.59 -12.75
C LEU A 41 3.01 2.92 -13.30
N GLU A 42 3.65 3.75 -12.48
CA GLU A 42 4.19 5.04 -12.94
C GLU A 42 5.24 4.85 -14.03
N ARG A 43 6.09 3.83 -13.90
CA ARG A 43 7.08 3.51 -14.92
C ARG A 43 6.44 3.02 -16.22
N CYS A 44 5.39 2.22 -16.17
CA CYS A 44 4.62 1.82 -17.35
C CYS A 44 3.95 3.04 -18.02
N ARG A 45 3.36 3.95 -17.22
CA ARG A 45 2.68 5.15 -17.72
C ARG A 45 3.57 6.06 -18.55
N LEU A 46 4.88 6.09 -18.28
CA LEU A 46 5.80 6.87 -19.11
C LEU A 46 5.79 6.45 -20.60
N ASN A 47 5.49 5.18 -20.87
CA ASN A 47 5.40 4.66 -22.24
C ASN A 47 4.00 4.84 -22.85
N TRP A 48 2.95 5.04 -22.04
CA TRP A 48 1.56 5.10 -22.51
C TRP A 48 1.04 6.50 -22.79
N GLY A 49 1.88 7.52 -22.56
CA GLY A 49 1.48 8.91 -22.70
C GLY A 49 0.49 9.37 -21.63
N ASP A 50 -0.31 10.37 -21.95
CA ASP A 50 -1.21 11.02 -20.99
C ASP A 50 -2.50 10.18 -20.78
N THR A 51 -2.33 9.04 -20.10
CA THR A 51 -3.48 8.17 -19.75
C THR A 51 -3.93 8.45 -18.31
N SER A 52 -5.20 8.66 -18.11
CA SER A 52 -5.77 8.94 -16.80
C SER A 52 -5.83 7.68 -15.90
N TYR A 53 -5.69 7.86 -14.59
CA TYR A 53 -5.86 6.76 -13.64
C TYR A 53 -7.23 6.08 -13.70
N PRO A 54 -8.37 6.81 -13.80
CA PRO A 54 -9.69 6.18 -13.94
C PRO A 54 -9.80 5.25 -15.15
N GLU A 55 -9.20 5.63 -16.28
CA GLU A 55 -9.18 4.81 -17.49
C GLU A 55 -8.39 3.51 -17.26
N LEU A 56 -7.19 3.60 -16.70
CA LEU A 56 -6.35 2.44 -16.36
C LEU A 56 -7.03 1.49 -15.38
N ILE A 57 -7.70 2.03 -14.36
CA ILE A 57 -8.46 1.25 -13.37
C ILE A 57 -9.62 0.52 -14.04
N SER A 58 -10.38 1.19 -14.91
CA SER A 58 -11.49 0.59 -15.65
C SER A 58 -11.04 -0.53 -16.59
N GLU A 59 -9.92 -0.33 -17.29
CA GLU A 59 -9.34 -1.36 -18.15
C GLU A 59 -8.86 -2.58 -17.35
N ALA A 60 -8.25 -2.36 -16.18
CA ALA A 60 -7.78 -3.42 -15.30
C ALA A 60 -8.96 -4.23 -14.72
N ASP A 61 -10.03 -3.54 -14.31
CA ASP A 61 -11.22 -4.19 -13.73
C ASP A 61 -11.90 -5.11 -14.73
N ALA A 62 -11.90 -4.76 -16.02
CA ALA A 62 -12.46 -5.56 -17.09
C ALA A 62 -11.60 -6.78 -17.50
N CYS A 63 -10.39 -6.95 -16.97
CA CYS A 63 -9.52 -8.06 -17.31
C CYS A 63 -9.77 -9.28 -16.42
N GLU A 64 -9.35 -10.46 -16.93
CA GLU A 64 -9.38 -11.72 -16.20
C GLU A 64 -8.54 -11.66 -14.91
N PRO A 65 -9.10 -12.07 -13.74
CA PRO A 65 -8.38 -12.09 -12.48
C PRO A 65 -7.22 -13.11 -12.48
N PHE A 66 -6.15 -12.77 -11.77
CA PHE A 66 -5.00 -13.64 -11.47
C PHE A 66 -4.36 -14.32 -12.68
N ARG A 67 -4.49 -13.74 -13.87
CA ARG A 67 -3.88 -14.25 -15.09
C ARG A 67 -2.35 -14.25 -15.03
N SER A 68 -1.77 -13.25 -14.43
CA SER A 68 -0.32 -13.04 -14.30
C SER A 68 -0.01 -12.37 -12.97
N LEU A 69 1.01 -12.85 -12.27
CA LEU A 69 1.46 -12.31 -10.99
C LEU A 69 2.98 -12.13 -10.99
N ILE A 70 3.44 -11.07 -10.35
CA ILE A 70 4.87 -10.78 -10.19
C ILE A 70 5.22 -10.63 -8.71
N ASN A 71 6.49 -10.81 -8.35
CA ASN A 71 6.98 -10.31 -7.07
C ASN A 71 7.38 -8.83 -7.23
N PRO A 72 6.61 -7.86 -6.70
CA PRO A 72 6.88 -6.44 -6.92
C PRO A 72 8.24 -5.96 -6.40
N ASP A 73 8.84 -6.71 -5.45
CA ASP A 73 10.13 -6.39 -4.85
C ASP A 73 11.30 -7.14 -5.50
N ASP A 74 11.08 -7.78 -6.65
CA ASP A 74 12.16 -8.42 -7.40
C ASP A 74 13.11 -7.38 -8.00
N ASP A 75 14.41 -7.67 -7.97
CA ASP A 75 15.45 -6.75 -8.43
C ASP A 75 15.29 -6.33 -9.89
N CYS A 76 14.66 -7.16 -10.72
CA CYS A 76 14.40 -6.83 -12.13
C CYS A 76 13.47 -5.61 -12.29
N PHE A 77 12.70 -5.25 -11.26
CA PHE A 77 11.79 -4.10 -11.25
C PHE A 77 12.38 -2.86 -10.57
N ALA A 78 13.58 -2.93 -10.01
CA ALA A 78 14.17 -1.80 -9.26
C ALA A 78 14.37 -0.56 -10.15
N ASN A 79 14.90 -0.71 -11.37
CA ASN A 79 15.05 0.39 -12.32
C ASN A 79 15.22 -0.10 -13.76
N PRO A 80 14.28 -0.84 -14.35
CA PRO A 80 14.39 -1.26 -15.74
C PRO A 80 14.21 -0.08 -16.69
N ALA A 81 14.83 -0.17 -17.87
CA ALA A 81 14.64 0.83 -18.93
C ALA A 81 13.19 0.84 -19.45
N ASP A 82 12.54 -0.33 -19.45
CA ASP A 82 11.15 -0.53 -19.86
C ASP A 82 10.47 -1.49 -18.87
N MET A 83 9.53 -0.96 -18.09
CA MET A 83 8.86 -1.73 -17.06
C MET A 83 7.89 -2.78 -17.62
N GLU A 84 7.17 -2.46 -18.70
CA GLU A 84 6.26 -3.44 -19.32
C GLU A 84 7.04 -4.64 -19.86
N LYS A 85 8.18 -4.37 -20.49
CA LYS A 85 9.06 -5.43 -20.98
C LYS A 85 9.60 -6.28 -19.82
N ALA A 86 10.02 -5.65 -18.72
CA ALA A 86 10.47 -6.37 -17.52
C ALA A 86 9.35 -7.28 -16.95
N ILE A 87 8.12 -6.80 -16.85
CA ILE A 87 6.96 -7.59 -16.43
C ILE A 87 6.72 -8.75 -17.39
N ALA A 88 6.75 -8.50 -18.70
CA ALA A 88 6.57 -9.54 -19.71
C ALA A 88 7.66 -10.63 -19.65
N GLU A 89 8.92 -10.24 -19.44
CA GLU A 89 10.07 -11.15 -19.30
C GLU A 89 9.96 -11.98 -18.01
N TYR A 90 9.58 -11.35 -16.89
CA TYR A 90 9.32 -12.03 -15.63
C TYR A 90 8.23 -13.10 -15.76
N CYS A 91 7.09 -12.77 -16.39
CA CYS A 91 6.00 -13.71 -16.63
C CYS A 91 6.46 -14.89 -17.52
N ARG A 92 7.25 -14.64 -18.58
CA ARG A 92 7.81 -15.72 -19.41
C ARG A 92 8.75 -16.63 -18.60
N ALA A 93 9.65 -16.03 -17.84
CA ALA A 93 10.63 -16.76 -17.03
C ALA A 93 9.98 -17.64 -15.96
N THR A 94 8.81 -17.22 -15.44
CA THR A 94 8.03 -17.95 -14.44
C THR A 94 6.95 -18.84 -15.04
N GLY A 95 6.87 -18.97 -16.38
CA GLY A 95 5.90 -19.83 -17.08
C GLY A 95 4.45 -19.35 -17.02
N GLN A 96 4.24 -18.06 -16.79
CA GLN A 96 2.93 -17.46 -16.70
C GLN A 96 2.48 -16.84 -18.04
N ALA A 97 1.18 -16.61 -18.18
CA ALA A 97 0.64 -15.88 -19.31
C ALA A 97 1.21 -14.43 -19.31
N VAL A 98 1.71 -13.99 -20.46
CA VAL A 98 2.25 -12.64 -20.61
C VAL A 98 1.11 -11.63 -20.75
N PRO A 99 1.09 -10.54 -20.00
CA PRO A 99 0.16 -9.44 -20.24
C PRO A 99 0.41 -8.80 -21.62
N GLU A 100 -0.62 -8.75 -22.46
CA GLU A 100 -0.53 -8.24 -23.85
C GLU A 100 -1.21 -6.87 -24.00
N LYS A 101 -2.13 -6.56 -23.09
CA LYS A 101 -2.90 -5.32 -23.09
C LYS A 101 -2.57 -4.49 -21.85
N ARG A 102 -2.65 -3.18 -21.98
CA ARG A 102 -2.41 -2.23 -20.88
C ARG A 102 -3.21 -2.59 -19.62
N GLY A 103 -4.50 -2.86 -19.74
CA GLY A 103 -5.34 -3.27 -18.62
C GLY A 103 -4.86 -4.55 -17.92
N GLN A 104 -4.31 -5.52 -18.67
CA GLN A 104 -3.74 -6.74 -18.09
C GLN A 104 -2.45 -6.45 -17.31
N VAL A 105 -1.60 -5.53 -17.79
CA VAL A 105 -0.40 -5.08 -17.08
C VAL A 105 -0.80 -4.40 -15.76
N VAL A 106 -1.77 -3.48 -15.81
CA VAL A 106 -2.26 -2.78 -14.61
C VAL A 106 -2.85 -3.75 -13.61
N ARG A 107 -3.68 -4.70 -14.06
CA ARG A 107 -4.27 -5.72 -13.19
C ARG A 107 -3.21 -6.61 -12.55
N CYS A 108 -2.23 -7.09 -13.32
CA CYS A 108 -1.09 -7.84 -12.82
C CYS A 108 -0.37 -7.08 -11.70
N ILE A 109 -0.10 -5.79 -11.90
CA ILE A 109 0.54 -4.95 -10.87
C ILE A 109 -0.33 -4.86 -9.62
N PHE A 110 -1.63 -4.57 -9.74
CA PHE A 110 -2.51 -4.36 -8.58
C PHE A 110 -2.72 -5.63 -7.77
N GLU A 111 -2.97 -6.77 -8.42
CA GLU A 111 -3.11 -8.06 -7.74
C GLU A 111 -1.82 -8.47 -7.05
N SER A 112 -0.68 -8.28 -7.71
CA SER A 112 0.63 -8.56 -7.13
C SER A 112 0.94 -7.69 -5.92
N LEU A 113 0.62 -6.40 -5.97
CA LEU A 113 0.76 -5.50 -4.83
C LEU A 113 -0.15 -5.89 -3.67
N ALA A 114 -1.41 -6.24 -3.94
CA ALA A 114 -2.35 -6.69 -2.91
C ALA A 114 -1.87 -7.96 -2.19
N LEU A 115 -1.36 -8.94 -2.94
CA LEU A 115 -0.77 -10.16 -2.38
C LEU A 115 0.52 -9.87 -1.61
N ARG A 116 1.33 -8.92 -2.08
CA ARG A 116 2.54 -8.49 -1.35
C ARG A 116 2.17 -7.81 -0.04
N TYR A 117 1.12 -6.99 -0.02
CA TYR A 117 0.63 -6.36 1.21
C TYR A 117 0.12 -7.41 2.21
N ARG A 118 -0.54 -8.46 1.74
CA ARG A 118 -0.92 -9.60 2.58
C ARG A 118 0.30 -10.24 3.24
N GLN A 119 1.32 -10.59 2.47
CA GLN A 119 2.53 -11.21 3.01
C GLN A 119 3.22 -10.32 4.06
N VAL A 120 3.33 -9.01 3.80
CA VAL A 120 3.93 -8.09 4.78
C VAL A 120 3.06 -7.92 6.02
N LEU A 121 1.73 -7.94 5.88
CA LEU A 121 0.82 -7.91 7.02
C LEU A 121 0.93 -9.17 7.88
N GLU A 122 1.06 -10.35 7.28
CA GLU A 122 1.28 -11.60 8.00
C GLU A 122 2.59 -11.55 8.80
N ASN A 123 3.67 -11.04 8.21
CA ASN A 123 4.92 -10.81 8.92
C ASN A 123 4.78 -9.77 10.05
N LEU A 124 4.03 -8.68 9.83
CA LEU A 124 3.76 -7.70 10.89
C LEU A 124 2.96 -8.30 12.04
N ARG A 125 2.01 -9.19 11.76
CA ARG A 125 1.22 -9.86 12.79
C ARG A 125 2.08 -10.76 13.68
N SER A 126 3.13 -11.43 13.14
CA SER A 126 4.06 -12.23 13.94
C SER A 126 4.96 -11.36 14.83
N LEU A 127 5.25 -10.14 14.41
CA LEU A 127 6.15 -9.22 15.11
C LEU A 127 5.44 -8.25 16.05
N SER A 128 4.15 -7.99 15.81
CA SER A 128 3.38 -7.00 16.57
C SER A 128 2.91 -7.55 17.90
N PRO A 129 3.09 -6.80 19.01
CA PRO A 129 2.54 -7.18 20.32
C PRO A 129 1.02 -6.96 20.40
N ARG A 130 0.41 -6.32 19.39
CA ARG A 130 -1.02 -5.97 19.35
C ARG A 130 -1.68 -6.58 18.12
N PRO A 131 -2.97 -6.97 18.21
CA PRO A 131 -3.71 -7.42 17.03
C PRO A 131 -3.81 -6.32 15.97
N ILE A 132 -3.85 -6.72 14.70
CA ILE A 132 -4.03 -5.81 13.57
C ILE A 132 -5.32 -6.18 12.87
N ASP A 133 -6.36 -5.39 13.12
CA ASP A 133 -7.74 -5.67 12.69
C ASP A 133 -8.19 -4.76 11.53
N THR A 134 -7.40 -3.76 11.18
CA THR A 134 -7.71 -2.78 10.14
C THR A 134 -6.41 -2.28 9.51
N LEU A 135 -6.44 -2.08 8.18
CA LEU A 135 -5.36 -1.42 7.45
C LEU A 135 -5.78 -0.01 7.04
N HIS A 136 -5.02 1.00 7.45
CA HIS A 136 -5.21 2.37 6.98
C HIS A 136 -4.29 2.64 5.78
N VAL A 137 -4.88 3.05 4.64
CA VAL A 137 -4.14 3.48 3.44
C VAL A 137 -4.25 4.98 3.32
N ILE A 138 -3.11 5.68 3.40
CA ILE A 138 -3.02 7.14 3.36
C ILE A 138 -2.19 7.61 2.17
N GLY A 139 -2.29 8.89 1.85
CA GLY A 139 -1.59 9.47 0.71
C GLY A 139 -2.25 9.15 -0.63
N GLY A 140 -1.53 9.31 -1.74
CA GLY A 140 -2.06 9.15 -3.10
C GLY A 140 -2.70 7.78 -3.38
N GLY A 141 -2.17 6.70 -2.78
CA GLY A 141 -2.71 5.34 -2.92
C GLY A 141 -4.14 5.18 -2.40
N SER A 142 -4.57 6.02 -1.45
CA SER A 142 -5.94 6.00 -0.92
C SER A 142 -7.02 6.30 -1.97
N ARG A 143 -6.65 6.91 -3.09
CA ARG A 143 -7.57 7.24 -4.20
C ARG A 143 -7.80 6.10 -5.19
N ASN A 144 -7.05 5.00 -5.07
CA ASN A 144 -7.18 3.86 -5.98
C ASN A 144 -8.17 2.83 -5.42
N ASP A 145 -9.43 2.97 -5.82
CA ASP A 145 -10.53 2.15 -5.33
C ASP A 145 -10.30 0.65 -5.60
N LEU A 146 -9.82 0.30 -6.79
CA LEU A 146 -9.62 -1.09 -7.21
C LEU A 146 -8.51 -1.75 -6.39
N LEU A 147 -7.35 -1.09 -6.25
CA LEU A 147 -6.24 -1.61 -5.46
C LEU A 147 -6.62 -1.74 -3.98
N ASN A 148 -7.37 -0.76 -3.43
CA ASN A 148 -7.82 -0.82 -2.05
C ASN A 148 -8.80 -1.98 -1.81
N GLN A 149 -9.71 -2.26 -2.77
CA GLN A 149 -10.59 -3.42 -2.70
C GLN A 149 -9.82 -4.73 -2.83
N PHE A 150 -8.90 -4.84 -3.80
CA PHE A 150 -8.02 -6.02 -3.93
C PHE A 150 -7.19 -6.24 -2.67
N THR A 151 -6.71 -5.17 -2.07
CA THR A 151 -5.98 -5.23 -0.80
C THR A 151 -6.88 -5.78 0.31
N ALA A 152 -8.09 -5.25 0.50
CA ALA A 152 -9.03 -5.74 1.52
C ALA A 152 -9.33 -7.23 1.34
N ASN A 153 -9.59 -7.67 0.10
CA ASN A 153 -9.84 -9.06 -0.24
C ASN A 153 -8.63 -9.95 0.09
N ALA A 154 -7.43 -9.50 -0.29
CA ALA A 154 -6.21 -10.28 -0.07
C ALA A 154 -5.84 -10.40 1.41
N ILE A 155 -5.99 -9.35 2.21
CA ILE A 155 -5.57 -9.32 3.63
C ILE A 155 -6.64 -9.84 4.59
N GLY A 156 -7.89 -9.96 4.15
CA GLY A 156 -9.01 -10.49 4.93
C GLY A 156 -9.47 -9.59 6.09
N ILE A 157 -9.08 -8.31 6.10
CA ILE A 157 -9.53 -7.31 7.08
C ILE A 157 -9.92 -6.01 6.36
N PRO A 158 -10.74 -5.15 6.99
CA PRO A 158 -11.13 -3.87 6.41
C PRO A 158 -9.93 -2.98 6.05
N VAL A 159 -10.01 -2.32 4.89
CA VAL A 159 -9.12 -1.24 4.48
C VAL A 159 -9.86 0.08 4.60
N ILE A 160 -9.30 1.03 5.35
CA ILE A 160 -9.80 2.41 5.47
C ILE A 160 -8.84 3.31 4.68
N ALA A 161 -9.35 3.91 3.60
CA ALA A 161 -8.57 4.75 2.69
C ALA A 161 -8.82 6.24 2.95
N GLY A 162 -7.74 6.99 3.06
CA GLY A 162 -7.71 8.43 3.32
C GLY A 162 -7.11 8.78 4.68
N PRO A 163 -6.76 10.05 4.88
CA PRO A 163 -6.77 11.12 3.88
C PRO A 163 -5.65 11.00 2.83
N SER A 164 -5.89 11.56 1.64
CA SER A 164 -4.89 11.57 0.57
C SER A 164 -3.71 12.49 0.86
N GLU A 165 -3.92 13.56 1.62
CA GLU A 165 -2.92 14.55 2.01
C GLU A 165 -2.49 14.38 3.48
N ALA A 166 -2.35 13.12 3.94
CA ALA A 166 -2.11 12.77 5.34
C ALA A 166 -0.87 13.44 5.93
N THR A 167 0.20 13.60 5.17
CA THR A 167 1.44 14.25 5.64
C THR A 167 1.23 15.73 5.95
N ALA A 168 0.56 16.46 5.05
CA ALA A 168 0.25 17.89 5.26
C ALA A 168 -0.71 18.07 6.43
N ILE A 169 -1.75 17.23 6.50
CA ILE A 169 -2.73 17.24 7.59
C ILE A 169 -2.03 16.95 8.93
N GLY A 170 -1.20 15.92 9.00
CA GLY A 170 -0.45 15.56 10.20
C GLY A 170 0.44 16.72 10.68
N ASN A 171 1.13 17.39 9.75
CA ASN A 171 1.96 18.56 10.09
C ASN A 171 1.13 19.70 10.69
N VAL A 172 0.00 20.06 10.08
CA VAL A 172 -0.92 21.09 10.60
C VAL A 172 -1.46 20.69 11.97
N MET A 173 -1.82 19.42 12.17
CA MET A 173 -2.36 18.93 13.44
C MET A 173 -1.33 18.97 14.58
N ILE A 174 -0.06 18.68 14.31
CA ILE A 174 1.01 18.81 15.30
C ILE A 174 1.20 20.28 15.70
N GLN A 175 1.11 21.21 14.75
CA GLN A 175 1.15 22.64 15.06
C GLN A 175 -0.07 23.09 15.88
N ALA A 176 -1.26 22.57 15.57
CA ALA A 176 -2.47 22.82 16.35
C ALA A 176 -2.36 22.29 17.80
N MET A 177 -1.73 21.13 18.00
CA MET A 177 -1.42 20.62 19.34
C MET A 177 -0.47 21.56 20.09
N ALA A 178 0.60 22.02 19.44
CA ALA A 178 1.54 22.96 20.02
C ALA A 178 0.89 24.32 20.38
N ALA A 179 -0.15 24.72 19.64
CA ALA A 179 -0.95 25.92 19.91
C ALA A 179 -2.06 25.72 20.98
N GLY A 180 -2.24 24.49 21.47
CA GLY A 180 -3.26 24.16 22.48
C GLY A 180 -4.67 23.89 21.92
N GLU A 181 -4.82 23.80 20.58
CA GLU A 181 -6.12 23.56 19.93
C GLU A 181 -6.49 22.06 19.90
N ALA A 182 -5.54 21.16 20.12
CA ALA A 182 -5.75 19.73 20.32
C ALA A 182 -4.90 19.27 21.51
N THR A 183 -5.45 18.42 22.37
CA THR A 183 -4.80 18.07 23.64
C THR A 183 -3.79 16.91 23.50
N ASP A 184 -4.05 15.99 22.57
CA ASP A 184 -3.26 14.76 22.37
C ASP A 184 -3.50 14.17 20.97
N VAL A 185 -2.79 13.10 20.66
CA VAL A 185 -2.92 12.36 19.38
C VAL A 185 -4.34 11.77 19.20
N ALA A 186 -5.00 11.36 20.27
CA ALA A 186 -6.36 10.81 20.18
C ALA A 186 -7.37 11.90 19.76
N GLY A 187 -7.28 13.09 20.35
CA GLY A 187 -8.07 14.27 19.96
C GLY A 187 -7.81 14.68 18.50
N MET A 188 -6.55 14.68 18.09
CA MET A 188 -6.14 14.93 16.71
C MET A 188 -6.77 13.94 15.73
N ARG A 189 -6.71 12.62 16.01
CA ARG A 189 -7.34 11.58 15.19
C ARG A 189 -8.86 11.74 15.12
N GLN A 190 -9.53 12.11 16.23
CA GLN A 190 -10.96 12.37 16.24
C GLN A 190 -11.32 13.56 15.35
N LEU A 191 -10.54 14.63 15.38
CA LEU A 191 -10.77 15.81 14.56
C LEU A 191 -10.61 15.46 13.07
N ILE A 192 -9.58 14.72 12.70
CA ILE A 192 -9.37 14.25 11.32
C ILE A 192 -10.58 13.41 10.85
N ASN A 193 -11.01 12.44 11.66
CA ASN A 193 -12.14 11.56 11.31
C ASN A 193 -13.47 12.30 11.14
N ARG A 194 -13.67 13.43 11.84
CA ARG A 194 -14.88 14.26 11.70
C ARG A 194 -14.81 15.22 10.50
N SER A 195 -13.60 15.59 10.10
CA SER A 195 -13.38 16.64 9.10
C SER A 195 -13.15 16.11 7.70
N ILE A 196 -12.71 14.87 7.56
CA ILE A 196 -12.28 14.30 6.28
C ILE A 196 -13.02 12.99 6.03
N PRO A 197 -13.71 12.87 4.88
CA PRO A 197 -14.37 11.62 4.55
C PRO A 197 -13.33 10.51 4.29
N LEU A 198 -13.50 9.38 4.98
CA LEU A 198 -12.73 8.16 4.76
C LEU A 198 -13.61 7.14 4.04
N LYS A 199 -13.01 6.35 3.17
CA LYS A 199 -13.69 5.27 2.45
C LYS A 199 -13.26 3.92 3.00
N THR A 200 -14.23 3.07 3.33
CA THR A 200 -13.97 1.73 3.88
C THR A 200 -14.26 0.67 2.81
N TYR A 201 -13.32 -0.26 2.64
CA TYR A 201 -13.44 -1.42 1.78
C TYR A 201 -13.47 -2.66 2.67
N GLN A 202 -14.57 -3.39 2.61
CA GLN A 202 -14.71 -4.67 3.31
C GLN A 202 -14.16 -5.80 2.43
N PRO A 203 -13.52 -6.84 3.01
CA PRO A 203 -13.20 -8.05 2.28
C PRO A 203 -14.46 -8.63 1.63
N GLN A 204 -14.34 -9.07 0.38
CA GLN A 204 -15.38 -9.73 -0.40
C GLN A 204 -14.90 -11.13 -0.74
N ASP A 205 -15.80 -12.10 -0.68
CA ASP A 205 -15.54 -13.44 -1.20
C ASP A 205 -15.44 -13.36 -2.73
N THR A 206 -14.24 -13.63 -3.27
CA THR A 206 -13.96 -13.58 -4.73
C THR A 206 -13.38 -14.90 -5.20
#